data_0edf2a462d80c4de92c12072391171b6
#
_entry.id   0edf2a462d80c4de92c12072391171b6
#
_cell.length_a   1.000
_cell.length_b   1.000
_cell.length_c   1.000
_cell.angle_alpha   90.00
_cell.angle_beta   90.00
_cell.angle_gamma   90.00
#
_symmetry.space_group_name_H-M   'P 1'
#
loop_
_entity.id
_entity.type
_entity.pdbx_description
1 polymer ?
#
loop_
_entity_poly.entity_id
_entity_poly.type
_entity_poly.pdbx_seq_one_letter_code
_entity_poly.pdbx_strand_id
1 'polypeptide(L)'
;MAEQTDREKAQANIAENRKAFHDYHLLETFEAGVALLGTEVKAIREGRVNLRDSFARVDNGEVFLYNVNISPYSHRGYAEHEPMRRRKLLLHRNEIQKLVGKTVEKGMTLVPVRMYFKNGRVKVAVSLAKGKKEYDKRETIKQRETDRETRAAMKSRR
;
A
#
# COMPACT_ATOMS: atom_id res chain seq x y z
N MET A 1 -15.70 2.95 -23.97
CA MET A 1 -16.24 2.76 -22.61
C MET A 1 -16.05 1.35 -22.07
N ALA A 2 -16.21 0.30 -22.87
CA ALA A 2 -15.94 -1.08 -22.45
C ALA A 2 -14.45 -1.34 -22.09
N GLU A 3 -13.53 -0.70 -22.79
CA GLU A 3 -12.09 -0.83 -22.51
C GLU A 3 -11.65 -0.21 -21.19
N GLN A 4 -12.32 0.82 -20.71
CA GLN A 4 -12.00 1.43 -19.40
C GLN A 4 -12.45 0.55 -18.24
N THR A 5 -13.59 -0.11 -18.37
CA THR A 5 -14.12 -1.02 -17.35
C THR A 5 -13.26 -2.28 -17.21
N ASP A 6 -12.69 -2.78 -18.29
CA ASP A 6 -11.81 -3.95 -18.25
C ASP A 6 -10.42 -3.61 -17.69
N ARG A 7 -9.96 -2.38 -17.95
CA ARG A 7 -8.72 -1.88 -17.31
C ARG A 7 -8.88 -1.63 -15.81
N GLU A 8 -10.03 -1.17 -15.38
CA GLU A 8 -10.36 -1.01 -13.96
C GLU A 8 -10.50 -2.36 -13.25
N LYS A 9 -11.09 -3.34 -13.90
CA LYS A 9 -11.15 -4.73 -13.40
C LYS A 9 -9.78 -5.40 -13.33
N ALA A 10 -8.85 -5.01 -14.21
CA ALA A 10 -7.48 -5.50 -14.20
C ALA A 10 -6.63 -4.93 -13.04
N GLN A 11 -7.15 -3.96 -12.30
CA GLN A 11 -6.52 -3.37 -11.11
C GLN A 11 -7.10 -3.92 -9.81
N ALA A 12 -7.36 -5.23 -9.76
CA ALA A 12 -7.86 -5.85 -8.55
C ALA A 12 -6.87 -5.68 -7.39
N ASN A 13 -7.33 -5.13 -6.28
CA ASN A 13 -6.53 -5.00 -5.07
C ASN A 13 -6.11 -6.36 -4.55
N ILE A 14 -4.83 -6.54 -4.30
CA ILE A 14 -4.27 -7.74 -3.67
C ILE A 14 -4.28 -7.58 -2.16
N ALA A 15 -3.89 -6.41 -1.68
CA ALA A 15 -3.83 -6.09 -0.25
C ALA A 15 -4.07 -4.61 -0.03
N GLU A 16 -4.67 -4.28 1.11
CA GLU A 16 -4.88 -2.92 1.58
C GLU A 16 -4.29 -2.74 2.97
N ASN A 17 -3.76 -1.56 3.26
CA ASN A 17 -3.25 -1.20 4.57
C ASN A 17 -4.29 -0.34 5.30
N ARG A 18 -5.29 -0.97 5.88
CA ARG A 18 -6.37 -0.29 6.60
C ARG A 18 -5.88 0.48 7.83
N LYS A 19 -4.85 -0.06 8.49
CA LYS A 19 -4.26 0.59 9.65
C LYS A 19 -3.62 1.94 9.29
N ALA A 20 -3.05 2.06 8.10
CA ALA A 20 -2.48 3.33 7.62
C ALA A 20 -3.54 4.43 7.50
N PHE A 21 -4.73 4.10 7.02
CA PHE A 21 -5.84 5.07 6.96
C PHE A 21 -6.31 5.53 8.32
N HIS A 22 -6.16 4.68 9.33
CA HIS A 22 -6.51 5.02 10.72
C HIS A 22 -5.41 5.84 11.40
N ASP A 23 -4.14 5.45 11.24
CA ASP A 23 -3.01 6.00 11.99
C ASP A 23 -2.39 7.26 11.37
N TYR A 24 -2.61 7.50 10.08
CA TYR A 24 -1.95 8.56 9.34
C TYR A 24 -2.91 9.43 8.55
N HIS A 25 -2.57 10.73 8.45
CA HIS A 25 -3.11 11.58 7.41
C HIS A 25 -2.34 11.29 6.12
N LEU A 26 -3.02 10.73 5.14
CA LEU A 26 -2.43 10.39 3.85
C LEU A 26 -2.55 11.60 2.92
N LEU A 27 -1.42 12.09 2.45
CA LEU A 27 -1.35 13.31 1.65
C LEU A 27 -1.29 12.96 0.16
N GLU A 28 -0.09 12.86 -0.40
CA GLU A 28 0.11 12.58 -1.81
C GLU A 28 0.45 11.11 -2.03
N THR A 29 -0.18 10.48 -3.02
CA THR A 29 0.01 9.06 -3.34
C THR A 29 0.74 8.89 -4.66
N PHE A 30 1.71 8.00 -4.70
CA PHE A 30 2.51 7.66 -5.87
C PHE A 30 2.33 6.18 -6.22
N GLU A 31 2.21 5.89 -7.50
CA GLU A 31 2.23 4.51 -7.99
C GLU A 31 3.67 4.08 -8.23
N ALA A 32 4.11 3.05 -7.53
CA ALA A 32 5.46 2.52 -7.64
C ALA A 32 5.44 1.08 -8.18
N GLY A 33 6.40 0.75 -9.02
CA GLY A 33 6.74 -0.63 -9.27
C GLY A 33 7.51 -1.19 -8.08
N VAL A 34 7.66 -2.50 -8.01
CA VAL A 34 8.43 -3.15 -6.95
C VAL A 34 9.27 -4.28 -7.54
N ALA A 35 10.55 -4.30 -7.17
CA ALA A 35 11.48 -5.35 -7.58
C ALA A 35 11.25 -6.60 -6.71
N LEU A 36 10.74 -7.65 -7.33
CA LEU A 36 10.35 -8.88 -6.66
C LEU A 36 11.11 -10.10 -7.22
N LEU A 37 11.28 -11.10 -6.36
CA LEU A 37 11.71 -12.43 -6.78
C LEU A 37 10.50 -13.21 -7.32
N GLY A 38 10.77 -14.24 -8.14
CA GLY A 38 9.70 -15.07 -8.72
C GLY A 38 8.80 -15.73 -7.68
N THR A 39 9.37 -16.20 -6.57
CA THR A 39 8.63 -16.79 -5.47
C THR A 39 7.73 -15.78 -4.75
N GLU A 40 8.17 -14.53 -4.66
CA GLU A 40 7.37 -13.44 -4.09
C GLU A 40 6.16 -13.11 -4.97
N VAL A 41 6.33 -13.04 -6.28
CA VAL A 41 5.23 -12.82 -7.23
C VAL A 41 4.19 -13.94 -7.13
N LYS A 42 4.63 -15.19 -7.04
CA LYS A 42 3.72 -16.33 -6.88
C LYS A 42 2.94 -16.28 -5.57
N ALA A 43 3.60 -15.94 -4.47
CA ALA A 43 2.95 -15.76 -3.17
C ALA A 43 1.92 -14.62 -3.20
N ILE A 44 2.25 -13.50 -3.84
CA ILE A 44 1.35 -12.36 -4.00
C ILE A 44 0.10 -12.74 -4.81
N ARG A 45 0.26 -13.55 -5.86
CA ARG A 45 -0.88 -14.07 -6.63
C ARG A 45 -1.83 -14.92 -5.79
N GLU A 46 -1.32 -15.60 -4.77
CA GLU A 46 -2.12 -16.34 -3.81
C GLU A 46 -2.71 -15.46 -2.69
N GLY A 47 -2.45 -14.16 -2.72
CA GLY A 47 -2.90 -13.24 -1.69
C GLY A 47 -2.12 -13.31 -0.37
N ARG A 48 -0.94 -13.91 -0.37
CA ARG A 48 -0.11 -14.12 0.82
C ARG A 48 0.81 -12.93 1.11
N VAL A 49 0.24 -11.76 1.20
CA VAL A 49 0.95 -10.51 1.49
C VAL A 49 0.20 -9.70 2.54
N ASN A 50 0.96 -9.09 3.45
CA ASN A 50 0.41 -8.23 4.49
C ASN A 50 1.22 -6.93 4.53
N LEU A 51 0.51 -5.80 4.38
CA LEU A 51 1.09 -4.46 4.39
C LEU A 51 1.06 -3.80 5.77
N ARG A 52 0.48 -4.44 6.77
CA ARG A 52 0.36 -3.87 8.11
C ARG A 52 1.72 -3.57 8.72
N ASP A 53 1.86 -2.40 9.30
CA ASP A 53 3.08 -1.89 9.94
C ASP A 53 4.28 -1.78 8.98
N SER A 54 4.01 -1.73 7.69
CA SER A 54 5.03 -1.49 6.67
C SER A 54 5.25 -0.01 6.43
N PHE A 55 6.40 0.32 5.93
CA PHE A 55 6.76 1.69 5.56
C PHE A 55 7.77 1.68 4.41
N ALA A 56 7.95 2.82 3.79
CA ALA A 56 8.99 3.01 2.79
C ALA A 56 9.95 4.12 3.23
N ARG A 57 11.17 4.04 2.79
CA ARG A 57 12.21 5.02 3.12
C ARG A 57 13.12 5.26 1.92
N VAL A 58 13.54 6.51 1.75
CA VAL A 58 14.55 6.87 0.78
C VAL A 58 15.94 6.61 1.39
N ASP A 59 16.76 5.87 0.68
CA ASP A 59 18.10 5.49 1.09
C ASP A 59 19.02 5.58 -0.11
N ASN A 60 20.04 6.46 -0.05
CA ASN A 60 20.99 6.72 -1.14
C ASN A 60 20.33 7.01 -2.52
N GLY A 61 19.27 7.82 -2.52
CA GLY A 61 18.56 8.18 -3.75
C GLY A 61 17.65 7.10 -4.31
N GLU A 62 17.48 6.00 -3.60
CA GLU A 62 16.57 4.91 -3.93
C GLU A 62 15.49 4.76 -2.85
N VAL A 63 14.33 4.29 -3.22
CA VAL A 63 13.22 4.06 -2.28
C VAL A 63 13.07 2.58 -2.03
N PHE A 64 13.04 2.20 -0.76
CA PHE A 64 12.91 0.81 -0.34
C PHE A 64 11.67 0.61 0.54
N LEU A 65 11.05 -0.54 0.37
CA LEU A 65 9.88 -0.97 1.13
C LEU A 65 10.32 -1.91 2.26
N TYR A 66 9.92 -1.58 3.49
CA TYR A 66 10.29 -2.32 4.71
C TYR A 66 9.05 -2.92 5.36
N ASN A 67 9.23 -4.04 6.03
CA ASN A 67 8.22 -4.70 6.85
C ASN A 67 6.95 -5.15 6.10
N VAL A 68 7.02 -5.30 4.80
CA VAL A 68 5.98 -5.98 4.06
C VAL A 68 6.20 -7.48 4.17
N ASN A 69 5.25 -8.20 4.74
CA ASN A 69 5.33 -9.64 4.87
C ASN A 69 4.75 -10.31 3.63
N ILE A 70 5.61 -10.97 2.87
CA ILE A 70 5.22 -11.84 1.77
C ILE A 70 5.54 -13.27 2.19
N SER A 71 4.51 -14.02 2.57
CA SER A 71 4.66 -15.39 3.07
C SER A 71 5.29 -16.30 2.02
N PRO A 72 5.94 -17.41 2.43
CA PRO A 72 6.48 -18.36 1.49
C PRO A 72 5.42 -18.89 0.53
N TYR A 73 5.82 -19.18 -0.70
CA TYR A 73 4.95 -19.79 -1.69
C TYR A 73 4.54 -21.22 -1.26
N SER A 74 3.27 -21.57 -1.43
CA SER A 74 2.70 -22.83 -0.94
C SER A 74 3.33 -24.08 -1.56
N HIS A 75 3.78 -24.01 -2.81
CA HIS A 75 4.47 -25.09 -3.52
C HIS A 75 5.98 -24.91 -3.36
N ARG A 76 6.50 -25.38 -2.23
CA ARG A 76 7.91 -25.20 -1.88
C ARG A 76 8.82 -25.90 -2.89
N GLY A 77 9.68 -25.13 -3.54
CA GLY A 77 10.83 -25.60 -4.29
C GLY A 77 12.13 -25.22 -3.57
N TYR A 78 13.26 -25.34 -4.27
CA TYR A 78 14.56 -24.98 -3.72
C TYR A 78 14.78 -23.48 -3.51
N ALA A 79 13.92 -22.63 -4.10
CA ALA A 79 14.02 -21.18 -3.99
C ALA A 79 12.96 -20.64 -3.02
N GLU A 80 13.38 -20.34 -1.80
CA GLU A 80 12.57 -19.62 -0.83
C GLU A 80 13.05 -18.17 -0.74
N HIS A 81 12.14 -17.28 -0.43
CA HIS A 81 12.46 -15.88 -0.14
C HIS A 81 12.27 -15.59 1.35
N GLU A 82 13.00 -14.61 1.86
CA GLU A 82 12.77 -14.10 3.20
C GLU A 82 11.46 -13.29 3.22
N PRO A 83 10.48 -13.62 4.10
CA PRO A 83 9.18 -12.95 4.12
C PRO A 83 9.24 -11.43 4.31
N MET A 84 10.18 -10.95 5.13
CA MET A 84 10.34 -9.54 5.47
C MET A 84 11.47 -8.86 4.71
N ARG A 85 11.90 -9.42 3.59
CA ARG A 85 12.99 -8.86 2.78
C ARG A 85 12.71 -7.42 2.37
N ARG A 86 13.72 -6.55 2.49
CA ARG A 86 13.67 -5.19 1.94
C ARG A 86 13.54 -5.25 0.42
N ARG A 87 12.59 -4.52 -0.14
CA ARG A 87 12.29 -4.52 -1.57
C ARG A 87 12.43 -3.12 -2.14
N LYS A 88 13.09 -3.00 -3.29
CA LYS A 88 13.25 -1.73 -3.97
C LYS A 88 11.95 -1.33 -4.65
N LEU A 89 11.52 -0.10 -4.45
CA LEU A 89 10.43 0.50 -5.20
C LEU A 89 10.95 1.22 -6.44
N LEU A 90 10.23 1.07 -7.53
CA LEU A 90 10.60 1.64 -8.83
C LEU A 90 9.73 2.88 -9.08
N LEU A 91 10.33 4.04 -8.91
CA LEU A 91 9.71 5.35 -9.12
C LEU A 91 10.51 6.16 -10.11
N HIS A 92 9.87 7.14 -10.74
CA HIS A 92 10.58 8.09 -11.59
C HIS A 92 11.49 8.98 -10.74
N ARG A 93 12.60 9.40 -11.33
CA ARG A 93 13.60 10.26 -10.65
C ARG A 93 12.97 11.52 -10.05
N ASN A 94 12.05 12.15 -10.78
CA ASN A 94 11.35 13.33 -10.33
C ASN A 94 10.51 13.07 -9.07
N GLU A 95 9.86 11.93 -9.02
CA GLU A 95 9.07 11.49 -7.88
C GLU A 95 9.94 11.24 -6.66
N ILE A 96 11.09 10.58 -6.85
CA ILE A 96 12.06 10.33 -5.77
C ILE A 96 12.58 11.65 -5.19
N GLN A 97 12.96 12.61 -6.04
CA GLN A 97 13.44 13.92 -5.60
C GLN A 97 12.38 14.67 -4.78
N LYS A 98 11.13 14.62 -5.22
CA LYS A 98 10.00 15.22 -4.51
C LYS A 98 9.78 14.58 -3.14
N LEU A 99 9.88 13.25 -3.05
CA LEU A 99 9.75 12.51 -1.81
C LEU A 99 10.87 12.82 -0.82
N VAL A 100 12.11 12.91 -1.29
CA VAL A 100 13.27 13.28 -0.47
C VAL A 100 13.04 14.63 0.21
N GLY A 101 12.65 15.64 -0.55
CA GLY A 101 12.39 16.97 -0.02
C GLY A 101 11.31 16.98 1.06
N LYS A 102 10.18 16.36 0.78
CA LYS A 102 9.03 16.38 1.69
C LYS A 102 9.23 15.56 2.96
N THR A 103 9.90 14.42 2.88
CA THR A 103 10.15 13.56 4.06
C THR A 103 11.14 14.20 5.01
N VAL A 104 12.19 14.85 4.51
CA VAL A 104 13.20 15.52 5.32
C VAL A 104 12.66 16.80 5.95
N GLU A 105 11.96 17.63 5.18
CA GLU A 105 11.52 18.96 5.64
C GLU A 105 10.40 18.93 6.69
N LYS A 106 9.51 17.94 6.63
CA LYS A 106 8.28 17.95 7.44
C LYS A 106 8.10 16.76 8.38
N GLY A 107 9.12 15.94 8.56
CA GLY A 107 9.01 14.75 9.42
C GLY A 107 7.93 13.78 8.98
N MET A 108 7.64 13.74 7.69
CA MET A 108 6.69 12.79 7.11
C MET A 108 7.34 11.43 6.88
N THR A 109 6.52 10.40 6.83
CA THR A 109 6.94 9.06 6.42
C THR A 109 6.25 8.64 5.13
N LEU A 110 6.73 7.56 4.54
CA LEU A 110 6.10 6.93 3.38
C LEU A 110 5.46 5.62 3.83
N VAL A 111 4.20 5.42 3.47
CA VAL A 111 3.45 4.23 3.88
C VAL A 111 2.79 3.62 2.64
N PRO A 112 2.98 2.31 2.39
CA PRO A 112 2.23 1.64 1.34
C PRO A 112 0.77 1.49 1.79
N VAL A 113 -0.14 1.95 0.94
CA VAL A 113 -1.58 1.94 1.26
C VAL A 113 -2.31 0.77 0.61
N ARG A 114 -1.85 0.33 -0.55
CA ARG A 114 -2.39 -0.85 -1.21
C ARG A 114 -1.39 -1.44 -2.21
N MET A 115 -1.59 -2.70 -2.52
CA MET A 115 -0.87 -3.44 -3.54
C MET A 115 -1.87 -4.02 -4.54
N TYR A 116 -1.57 -3.96 -5.82
CA TYR A 116 -2.47 -4.39 -6.88
C TYR A 116 -1.70 -4.83 -8.12
N PHE A 117 -2.38 -5.58 -8.99
CA PHE A 117 -1.85 -5.90 -10.32
C PHE A 117 -2.31 -4.86 -11.33
N LYS A 118 -1.39 -4.40 -12.16
CA LYS A 118 -1.66 -3.52 -13.30
C LYS A 118 -0.87 -4.02 -14.50
N ASN A 119 -1.58 -4.39 -15.57
CA ASN A 119 -0.97 -4.96 -16.77
C ASN A 119 -0.03 -6.14 -16.47
N GLY A 120 -0.45 -7.04 -15.58
CA GLY A 120 0.32 -8.22 -15.18
C GLY A 120 1.50 -7.95 -14.26
N ARG A 121 1.72 -6.71 -13.83
CA ARG A 121 2.81 -6.31 -12.93
C ARG A 121 2.27 -5.90 -11.57
N VAL A 122 3.01 -6.22 -10.53
CA VAL A 122 2.69 -5.77 -9.17
C VAL A 122 3.04 -4.30 -9.03
N LYS A 123 2.06 -3.51 -8.59
CA LYS A 123 2.22 -2.10 -8.27
C LYS A 123 1.86 -1.86 -6.80
N VAL A 124 2.51 -0.88 -6.21
CA VAL A 124 2.25 -0.44 -4.84
C VAL A 124 1.90 1.04 -4.85
N ALA A 125 0.77 1.39 -4.27
CA ALA A 125 0.44 2.78 -4.02
C ALA A 125 1.09 3.20 -2.69
N VAL A 126 2.03 4.12 -2.76
CA VAL A 126 2.78 4.64 -1.62
C VAL A 126 2.36 6.07 -1.37
N SER A 127 2.00 6.39 -0.14
CA SER A 127 1.53 7.72 0.23
C SER A 127 2.49 8.40 1.20
N LEU A 128 2.68 9.71 1.00
CA LEU A 128 3.24 10.57 2.03
C LEU A 128 2.26 10.60 3.20
N ALA A 129 2.75 10.33 4.39
CA ALA A 129 1.92 10.16 5.57
C ALA A 129 2.44 10.97 6.75
N LYS A 130 1.52 11.59 7.46
CA LYS A 130 1.77 12.28 8.72
C LYS A 130 1.00 11.57 9.82
N GLY A 131 1.67 11.23 10.92
CA GLY A 131 1.04 10.56 12.03
C GLY A 131 -0.12 11.37 12.61
N LYS A 132 -1.27 10.73 12.81
CA LYS A 132 -2.42 11.34 13.47
C LYS A 132 -2.18 11.43 14.97
N LYS A 133 -2.59 12.54 15.57
CA LYS A 133 -2.72 12.64 17.01
C LYS A 133 -3.89 11.79 17.48
N GLU A 134 -3.89 11.39 18.73
CA GLU A 134 -4.95 10.55 19.29
C GLU A 134 -6.36 11.12 19.08
N TYR A 135 -6.50 12.44 19.17
CA TYR A 135 -7.72 13.16 18.87
C TYR A 135 -8.22 12.89 17.43
N ASP A 136 -7.34 12.98 16.43
CA ASP A 136 -7.68 12.74 15.02
C ASP A 136 -8.10 11.30 14.76
N LYS A 137 -7.50 10.35 15.49
CA LYS A 137 -7.87 8.93 15.40
C LYS A 137 -9.30 8.68 15.90
N ARG A 138 -9.68 9.33 16.99
CA ARG A 138 -11.03 9.27 17.54
C ARG A 138 -12.07 9.80 16.56
N GLU A 139 -11.80 10.91 15.91
CA GLU A 139 -12.68 11.48 14.88
C GLU A 139 -12.85 10.54 13.69
N THR A 140 -11.79 9.91 13.23
CA THR A 140 -11.83 8.95 12.13
C THR A 140 -12.74 7.76 12.47
N ILE A 141 -12.65 7.22 13.66
CA ILE A 141 -13.50 6.11 14.13
C ILE A 141 -14.95 6.55 14.19
N LYS A 142 -15.23 7.71 14.77
CA LYS A 142 -16.56 8.28 14.87
C LYS A 142 -17.21 8.49 13.50
N GLN A 143 -16.47 9.00 12.55
CA GLN A 143 -16.95 9.20 11.19
C GLN A 143 -17.30 7.87 10.50
N ARG A 144 -16.48 6.84 10.67
CA ARG A 144 -16.75 5.50 10.13
C ARG A 144 -18.02 4.88 10.72
N GLU A 145 -18.23 5.02 12.00
CA GLU A 145 -19.44 4.55 12.68
C GLU A 145 -20.69 5.27 12.15
N THR A 146 -20.65 6.59 12.02
CA THR A 146 -21.72 7.38 11.44
C THR A 146 -22.05 6.94 10.02
N ASP A 147 -21.06 6.71 9.19
CA ASP A 147 -21.22 6.24 7.81
C ASP A 147 -21.89 4.85 7.77
N ARG A 148 -21.50 3.93 8.66
CA ARG A 148 -22.13 2.62 8.77
C ARG A 148 -23.59 2.71 9.15
N GLU A 149 -23.93 3.52 10.14
CA GLU A 149 -25.30 3.75 10.61
C GLU A 149 -26.17 4.34 9.49
N THR A 150 -25.64 5.31 8.77
CA THR A 150 -26.31 5.93 7.62
C THR A 150 -26.61 4.92 6.52
N ARG A 151 -25.63 4.06 6.19
CA ARG A 151 -25.81 2.99 5.18
C ARG A 151 -26.85 1.96 5.64
N ALA A 152 -26.82 1.56 6.90
CA ALA A 152 -27.78 0.62 7.46
C ALA A 152 -29.22 1.20 7.42
N ALA A 153 -29.37 2.47 7.77
CA ALA A 153 -30.65 3.17 7.70
C ALA A 153 -31.20 3.27 6.25
N MET A 154 -30.33 3.50 5.29
CA MET A 154 -30.73 3.53 3.87
C MET A 154 -31.17 2.15 3.36
N LYS A 155 -30.50 1.07 3.80
CA LYS A 155 -30.89 -0.29 3.42
C LYS A 155 -32.21 -0.73 4.04
N SER A 156 -32.54 -0.30 5.25
CA SER A 156 -33.78 -0.66 5.92
C SER A 156 -35.02 0.04 5.37
N ARG A 157 -34.84 1.12 4.59
CA ARG A 157 -35.93 1.87 3.93
C ARG A 157 -36.34 1.33 2.56
N ARG A 158 -35.68 0.29 2.09
CA ARG A 158 -36.05 -0.42 0.89
C ARG A 158 -36.93 -1.62 1.27
#